data_5de34951ab9b9a7fccd433ad2198a9d8
#
_entry.id   5de34951ab9b9a7fccd433ad2198a9d8
#
_cell.length_a   1.000
_cell.length_b   1.000
_cell.length_c   1.000
_cell.angle_alpha   90.00
_cell.angle_beta   90.00
_cell.angle_gamma   90.00
#
_symmetry.space_group_name_H-M   'P 1'
#
loop_
_entity.id
_entity.type
_entity.pdbx_description
1 polymer ?
#
loop_
_entity_poly.entity_id
_entity_poly.type
_entity_poly.pdbx_seq_one_letter_code
_entity_poly.pdbx_strand_id
1 'polypeptide(L)'
;MKSNTVINTEFLQNISKVVNCATEKDIKKMAERGKLTVRERIDKVVDPGAPFIEFSQLAGWELYEEEFVPAGGIVTGVGLVKGRPCVIVANDPNVKGGSYYPITVKKHVRAQEIAIQNRLPCIYLVDSGGANLPRQAEVFPDRDHFGKIFYNQANMSAMGIPQISAVLGSCTAGGAYVPAMSDENVIVSGNGTIFLAGPPLVKAATGEDVSAEELGGGVVHSMISGVTDHLASNEVEALYKVREIVARLGPKKEFKMDLDAPAPLHHIEELDGLMPSDLKQNFDPHHLISRLVDKSEFHEFKENYGKSLITGFAKLYGNDVGIIANNGVLFSEAALKGAHFIELCTQRNIPLLFLQNI
;
A
#
# COMPACT_ATOMS: atom_id res chain seq x y z
N MET A 1 27.27 14.94 16.23
CA MET A 1 26.29 14.61 15.18
C MET A 1 26.68 13.29 14.56
N LYS A 2 25.69 12.40 14.31
CA LYS A 2 25.92 11.18 13.53
C LYS A 2 26.09 11.56 12.06
N SER A 3 26.98 10.89 11.31
CA SER A 3 27.08 11.09 9.86
C SER A 3 25.82 10.56 9.15
N ASN A 4 25.48 11.07 7.98
CA ASN A 4 24.34 10.61 7.18
C ASN A 4 24.42 9.11 6.91
N THR A 5 25.61 8.56 6.67
CA THR A 5 25.83 7.12 6.50
C THR A 5 25.38 6.31 7.72
N VAL A 6 25.63 6.80 8.94
CA VAL A 6 25.19 6.11 10.17
C VAL A 6 23.67 6.18 10.30
N ILE A 7 23.05 7.33 10.01
CA ILE A 7 21.60 7.52 10.05
C ILE A 7 20.92 6.59 9.04
N ASN A 8 21.41 6.55 7.80
CA ASN A 8 20.91 5.66 6.76
C ASN A 8 21.03 4.19 7.14
N THR A 9 22.16 3.79 7.75
CA THR A 9 22.36 2.41 8.22
C THR A 9 21.34 2.03 9.28
N GLU A 10 21.12 2.89 10.29
CA GLU A 10 20.11 2.67 11.34
C GLU A 10 18.70 2.58 10.77
N PHE A 11 18.35 3.45 9.84
CA PHE A 11 17.07 3.44 9.14
C PHE A 11 16.84 2.14 8.39
N LEU A 12 17.80 1.70 7.58
CA LEU A 12 17.73 0.44 6.83
C LEU A 12 17.65 -0.78 7.75
N GLN A 13 18.35 -0.75 8.89
CA GLN A 13 18.24 -1.81 9.91
C GLN A 13 16.83 -1.88 10.51
N ASN A 14 16.19 -0.74 10.77
CA ASN A 14 14.81 -0.71 11.27
C ASN A 14 13.82 -1.21 10.23
N ILE A 15 13.96 -0.82 8.97
CA ILE A 15 13.19 -1.40 7.87
C ILE A 15 13.38 -2.91 7.80
N SER A 16 14.62 -3.39 7.86
CA SER A 16 14.92 -4.83 7.85
C SER A 16 14.25 -5.59 8.98
N LYS A 17 14.20 -5.03 10.20
CA LYS A 17 13.47 -5.63 11.33
C LYS A 17 11.96 -5.76 11.07
N VAL A 18 11.37 -4.78 10.39
CA VAL A 18 9.94 -4.82 10.03
C VAL A 18 9.69 -5.81 8.90
N VAL A 19 10.53 -5.78 7.85
CA VAL A 19 10.38 -6.65 6.68
C VAL A 19 10.57 -8.12 7.04
N ASN A 20 11.51 -8.42 7.93
CA ASN A 20 11.86 -9.77 8.37
C ASN A 20 11.30 -10.07 9.77
N CYS A 21 10.14 -9.54 10.11
CA CYS A 21 9.55 -9.71 11.44
C CYS A 21 9.04 -11.12 11.74
N ALA A 22 8.72 -11.91 10.71
CA ALA A 22 8.30 -13.30 10.88
C ALA A 22 9.48 -14.15 11.36
N THR A 23 9.33 -14.80 12.52
CA THR A 23 10.35 -15.70 13.04
C THR A 23 10.35 -17.04 12.27
N GLU A 24 11.44 -17.81 12.32
CA GLU A 24 11.48 -19.15 11.74
C GLU A 24 10.35 -20.05 12.28
N LYS A 25 10.00 -19.87 13.56
CA LYS A 25 8.88 -20.59 14.20
C LYS A 25 7.53 -20.20 13.57
N ASP A 26 7.33 -18.92 13.27
CA ASP A 26 6.09 -18.44 12.64
C ASP A 26 5.99 -18.96 11.21
N ILE A 27 7.07 -18.89 10.44
CA ILE A 27 7.16 -19.42 9.07
C ILE A 27 6.85 -20.92 9.06
N LYS A 28 7.47 -21.70 9.95
CA LYS A 28 7.22 -23.12 10.07
C LYS A 28 5.76 -23.43 10.42
N LYS A 29 5.18 -22.72 11.39
CA LYS A 29 3.79 -22.87 11.79
C LYS A 29 2.80 -22.53 10.65
N MET A 30 3.12 -21.53 9.84
CA MET A 30 2.32 -21.20 8.65
C MET A 30 2.43 -22.29 7.59
N ALA A 31 3.64 -22.75 7.29
CA ALA A 31 3.89 -23.83 6.32
C ALA A 31 3.18 -25.14 6.71
N GLU A 32 3.17 -25.51 8.00
CA GLU A 32 2.43 -26.68 8.52
C GLU A 32 0.92 -26.55 8.28
N ARG A 33 0.38 -25.34 8.15
CA ARG A 33 -1.02 -25.07 7.83
C ARG A 33 -1.29 -24.86 6.34
N GLY A 34 -0.27 -25.04 5.50
CA GLY A 34 -0.36 -24.77 4.06
C GLY A 34 -0.51 -23.28 3.72
N LYS A 35 -0.07 -22.39 4.62
CA LYS A 35 -0.14 -20.93 4.46
C LYS A 35 1.20 -20.33 4.08
N LEU A 36 1.16 -19.24 3.32
CA LEU A 36 2.29 -18.39 2.96
C LEU A 36 2.38 -17.20 3.91
N THR A 37 3.59 -16.67 4.10
CA THR A 37 3.77 -15.38 4.78
C THR A 37 3.15 -14.24 3.95
N VAL A 38 2.88 -13.11 4.59
CA VAL A 38 2.29 -11.94 3.89
C VAL A 38 3.14 -11.48 2.70
N ARG A 39 4.48 -11.55 2.82
CA ARG A 39 5.40 -11.16 1.74
C ARG A 39 5.43 -12.17 0.62
N GLU A 40 5.47 -13.46 0.91
CA GLU A 40 5.35 -14.50 -0.11
C GLU A 40 4.02 -14.41 -0.87
N ARG A 41 2.92 -14.06 -0.20
CA ARG A 41 1.63 -13.80 -0.85
C ARG A 41 1.73 -12.65 -1.85
N ILE A 42 2.36 -11.54 -1.47
CA ILE A 42 2.57 -10.37 -2.33
C ILE A 42 3.48 -10.75 -3.51
N ASP A 43 4.61 -11.42 -3.27
CA ASP A 43 5.56 -11.84 -4.31
C ASP A 43 4.91 -12.76 -5.36
N LYS A 44 3.92 -13.56 -4.96
CA LYS A 44 3.17 -14.42 -5.91
C LYS A 44 2.11 -13.66 -6.71
N VAL A 45 1.63 -12.53 -6.20
CA VAL A 45 0.65 -11.69 -6.91
C VAL A 45 1.33 -10.74 -7.89
N VAL A 46 2.44 -10.12 -7.51
CA VAL A 46 3.17 -9.20 -8.39
C VAL A 46 3.89 -9.93 -9.52
N ASP A 47 4.19 -9.20 -10.57
CA ASP A 47 4.93 -9.77 -11.71
C ASP A 47 6.38 -10.04 -11.29
N PRO A 48 6.94 -11.19 -11.70
CA PRO A 48 8.31 -11.54 -11.35
C PRO A 48 9.31 -10.46 -11.80
N GLY A 49 10.16 -10.03 -10.87
CA GLY A 49 11.15 -8.99 -11.12
C GLY A 49 10.62 -7.56 -11.17
N ALA A 50 9.30 -7.37 -11.07
CA ALA A 50 8.73 -6.04 -10.96
C ALA A 50 8.89 -5.47 -9.53
N PRO A 51 9.15 -4.17 -9.39
CA PRO A 51 9.25 -3.55 -8.08
C PRO A 51 7.89 -3.54 -7.36
N PHE A 52 7.92 -3.71 -6.05
CA PHE A 52 6.80 -3.44 -5.16
C PHE A 52 7.11 -2.20 -4.32
N ILE A 53 6.35 -1.13 -4.53
CA ILE A 53 6.51 0.13 -3.80
C ILE A 53 5.66 0.05 -2.55
N GLU A 54 6.28 -0.35 -1.44
CA GLU A 54 5.60 -0.49 -0.15
C GLU A 54 5.38 0.87 0.52
N PHE A 55 4.15 1.10 1.01
CA PHE A 55 3.78 2.32 1.73
C PHE A 55 4.00 2.15 3.22
N SER A 56 4.56 3.19 3.85
CA SER A 56 4.63 3.30 5.32
C SER A 56 5.14 2.02 6.01
N GLN A 57 6.30 1.54 5.59
CA GLN A 57 6.93 0.31 6.14
C GLN A 57 7.08 0.37 7.66
N LEU A 58 7.44 1.53 8.21
CA LEU A 58 7.61 1.75 9.65
C LEU A 58 6.32 2.12 10.39
N ALA A 59 5.13 2.00 9.76
CA ALA A 59 3.89 2.21 10.48
C ALA A 59 3.79 1.25 11.68
N GLY A 60 3.42 1.79 12.84
CA GLY A 60 3.36 1.02 14.09
C GLY A 60 4.70 0.84 14.82
N TRP A 61 5.82 1.30 14.24
CA TRP A 61 7.13 1.27 14.87
C TRP A 61 7.11 2.10 16.17
N GLU A 62 7.42 1.45 17.30
CA GLU A 62 7.44 2.08 18.65
C GLU A 62 6.15 2.85 19.03
N LEU A 63 5.02 2.58 18.34
CA LEU A 63 3.77 3.26 18.60
C LEU A 63 2.99 2.67 19.79
N TYR A 64 3.19 1.39 20.07
CA TYR A 64 2.52 0.64 21.13
C TYR A 64 3.55 0.11 22.10
N GLU A 65 3.63 0.68 23.31
CA GLU A 65 4.71 0.49 24.29
C GLU A 65 5.01 -0.98 24.62
N GLU A 66 3.99 -1.85 24.66
CA GLU A 66 4.13 -3.26 25.03
C GLU A 66 3.97 -4.23 23.87
N GLU A 67 3.69 -3.72 22.65
CA GLU A 67 3.35 -4.56 21.51
C GLU A 67 4.13 -4.16 20.27
N PHE A 68 4.87 -5.11 19.70
CA PHE A 68 5.49 -4.92 18.40
C PHE A 68 4.45 -5.18 17.29
N VAL A 69 4.08 -4.12 16.55
CA VAL A 69 3.11 -4.14 15.45
C VAL A 69 3.80 -3.72 14.15
N PRO A 70 4.66 -4.59 13.59
CA PRO A 70 5.45 -4.26 12.40
C PRO A 70 4.55 -3.96 11.20
N ALA A 71 4.94 -2.97 10.41
CA ALA A 71 4.19 -2.46 9.27
C ALA A 71 2.72 -2.10 9.60
N GLY A 72 2.39 -1.90 10.88
CA GLY A 72 1.01 -1.68 11.32
C GLY A 72 0.11 -2.91 11.18
N GLY A 73 0.68 -4.13 11.14
CA GLY A 73 -0.07 -5.39 10.97
C GLY A 73 -0.66 -5.61 9.57
N ILE A 74 -0.31 -4.74 8.61
CA ILE A 74 -0.79 -4.82 7.22
C ILE A 74 0.27 -4.28 6.26
N VAL A 75 0.57 -5.02 5.22
CA VAL A 75 1.47 -4.59 4.15
C VAL A 75 0.65 -3.98 3.03
N THR A 76 0.97 -2.75 2.65
CA THR A 76 0.29 -2.02 1.57
C THR A 76 1.30 -1.44 0.59
N GLY A 77 0.95 -1.40 -0.68
CA GLY A 77 1.83 -0.84 -1.70
C GLY A 77 1.26 -0.92 -3.10
N VAL A 78 2.05 -0.47 -4.08
CA VAL A 78 1.73 -0.63 -5.50
C VAL A 78 2.70 -1.64 -6.11
N GLY A 79 2.16 -2.58 -6.86
CA GLY A 79 2.93 -3.54 -7.67
C GLY A 79 2.30 -3.75 -9.03
N LEU A 80 3.08 -4.26 -9.97
CA LEU A 80 2.56 -4.68 -11.27
C LEU A 80 1.96 -6.08 -11.16
N VAL A 81 0.74 -6.26 -11.64
CA VAL A 81 0.04 -7.54 -11.73
C VAL A 81 -0.44 -7.71 -13.16
N LYS A 82 0.10 -8.68 -13.88
CA LYS A 82 -0.14 -8.86 -15.33
C LYS A 82 0.13 -7.55 -16.11
N GLY A 83 1.20 -6.84 -15.74
CA GLY A 83 1.60 -5.57 -16.33
C GLY A 83 0.67 -4.40 -15.99
N ARG A 84 -0.26 -4.55 -15.05
CA ARG A 84 -1.16 -3.49 -14.58
C ARG A 84 -0.75 -3.03 -13.18
N PRO A 85 -0.53 -1.72 -12.94
CA PRO A 85 -0.35 -1.20 -11.60
C PRO A 85 -1.62 -1.46 -10.77
N CYS A 86 -1.45 -2.07 -9.60
CA CYS A 86 -2.51 -2.36 -8.65
C CYS A 86 -2.07 -1.95 -7.25
N VAL A 87 -2.98 -1.41 -6.45
CA VAL A 87 -2.76 -1.27 -5.01
C VAL A 87 -3.00 -2.64 -4.37
N ILE A 88 -2.07 -3.08 -3.54
CA ILE A 88 -2.17 -4.33 -2.79
C ILE A 88 -2.28 -4.00 -1.31
N VAL A 89 -3.24 -4.64 -0.64
CA VAL A 89 -3.51 -4.50 0.80
C VAL A 89 -3.53 -5.91 1.38
N ALA A 90 -2.51 -6.27 2.16
CA ALA A 90 -2.32 -7.63 2.65
C ALA A 90 -2.21 -7.67 4.17
N ASN A 91 -3.15 -8.32 4.85
CA ASN A 91 -3.07 -8.55 6.29
C ASN A 91 -1.90 -9.49 6.63
N ASP A 92 -1.19 -9.19 7.72
CA ASP A 92 -0.20 -10.10 8.29
C ASP A 92 -0.80 -10.88 9.46
N PRO A 93 -1.17 -12.16 9.27
CA PRO A 93 -1.76 -12.97 10.32
C PRO A 93 -0.79 -13.28 11.49
N ASN A 94 0.52 -13.08 11.31
CA ASN A 94 1.50 -13.22 12.39
C ASN A 94 1.40 -12.07 13.41
N VAL A 95 0.85 -10.92 12.99
CA VAL A 95 0.61 -9.77 13.86
C VAL A 95 -0.79 -9.87 14.46
N LYS A 96 -0.88 -10.49 15.65
CA LYS A 96 -2.15 -10.64 16.41
C LYS A 96 -3.31 -11.21 15.59
N GLY A 97 -3.04 -12.22 14.75
CA GLY A 97 -4.06 -12.84 13.90
C GLY A 97 -4.62 -11.93 12.81
N GLY A 98 -3.84 -10.96 12.33
CA GLY A 98 -4.27 -9.98 11.32
C GLY A 98 -5.31 -9.00 11.84
N SER A 99 -5.41 -8.80 13.16
CA SER A 99 -6.37 -7.85 13.74
C SER A 99 -5.99 -6.39 13.46
N TYR A 100 -7.02 -5.55 13.31
CA TYR A 100 -6.85 -4.14 12.99
C TYR A 100 -6.61 -3.31 14.25
N TYR A 101 -5.43 -2.75 14.37
CA TYR A 101 -5.07 -1.66 15.27
C TYR A 101 -5.51 -0.32 14.68
N PRO A 102 -5.52 0.79 15.45
CA PRO A 102 -5.79 2.13 14.90
C PRO A 102 -4.87 2.48 13.72
N ILE A 103 -3.58 2.15 13.82
CA ILE A 103 -2.61 2.38 12.73
C ILE A 103 -2.87 1.49 11.51
N THR A 104 -3.37 0.28 11.69
CA THR A 104 -3.76 -0.63 10.60
C THR A 104 -4.89 -0.01 9.77
N VAL A 105 -5.90 0.54 10.45
CA VAL A 105 -7.02 1.23 9.80
C VAL A 105 -6.53 2.42 8.99
N LYS A 106 -5.71 3.30 9.59
CA LYS A 106 -5.16 4.47 8.91
C LYS A 106 -4.38 4.09 7.66
N LYS A 107 -3.54 3.04 7.76
CA LYS A 107 -2.74 2.54 6.65
C LYS A 107 -3.60 1.95 5.52
N HIS A 108 -4.64 1.19 5.87
CA HIS A 108 -5.59 0.64 4.90
C HIS A 108 -6.37 1.75 4.17
N VAL A 109 -6.97 2.69 4.92
CA VAL A 109 -7.68 3.84 4.36
C VAL A 109 -6.77 4.64 3.43
N ARG A 110 -5.51 4.88 3.84
CA ARG A 110 -4.55 5.60 2.99
C ARG A 110 -4.23 4.86 1.70
N ALA A 111 -4.10 3.53 1.73
CA ALA A 111 -3.90 2.73 0.53
C ALA A 111 -5.10 2.86 -0.45
N GLN A 112 -6.33 2.83 0.06
CA GLN A 112 -7.52 3.05 -0.75
C GLN A 112 -7.58 4.47 -1.33
N GLU A 113 -7.20 5.50 -0.57
CA GLU A 113 -7.12 6.87 -1.08
C GLU A 113 -6.13 6.98 -2.26
N ILE A 114 -4.97 6.34 -2.15
CA ILE A 114 -3.99 6.27 -3.24
C ILE A 114 -4.61 5.56 -4.46
N ALA A 115 -5.33 4.46 -4.25
CA ALA A 115 -6.03 3.75 -5.31
C ALA A 115 -7.09 4.63 -5.99
N ILE A 116 -7.89 5.38 -5.22
CA ILE A 116 -8.89 6.33 -5.73
C ILE A 116 -8.23 7.43 -6.57
N GLN A 117 -7.21 8.09 -6.02
CA GLN A 117 -6.52 9.21 -6.67
C GLN A 117 -5.88 8.82 -8.00
N ASN A 118 -5.38 7.59 -8.09
CA ASN A 118 -4.68 7.08 -9.27
C ASN A 118 -5.56 6.14 -10.13
N ARG A 119 -6.82 5.88 -9.74
CA ARG A 119 -7.75 4.96 -10.38
C ARG A 119 -7.16 3.56 -10.59
N LEU A 120 -6.45 3.04 -9.57
CA LEU A 120 -5.80 1.73 -9.59
C LEU A 120 -6.72 0.67 -9.02
N PRO A 121 -6.82 -0.52 -9.63
CA PRO A 121 -7.45 -1.68 -9.01
C PRO A 121 -6.88 -1.94 -7.63
N CYS A 122 -7.72 -2.34 -6.69
CA CYS A 122 -7.31 -2.67 -5.33
C CYS A 122 -7.43 -4.18 -5.10
N ILE A 123 -6.35 -4.80 -4.64
CA ILE A 123 -6.27 -6.24 -4.35
C ILE A 123 -6.12 -6.40 -2.85
N TYR A 124 -7.06 -7.10 -2.22
CA TYR A 124 -7.07 -7.39 -0.79
C TYR A 124 -6.69 -8.85 -0.55
N LEU A 125 -5.57 -9.10 0.12
CA LEU A 125 -5.14 -10.42 0.58
C LEU A 125 -5.55 -10.56 2.04
N VAL A 126 -6.72 -11.14 2.27
CA VAL A 126 -7.40 -11.05 3.57
C VAL A 126 -7.16 -12.28 4.43
N ASP A 127 -6.65 -12.04 5.63
CA ASP A 127 -6.47 -13.03 6.69
C ASP A 127 -6.54 -12.26 8.03
N SER A 128 -7.77 -11.98 8.51
CA SER A 128 -7.98 -11.00 9.56
C SER A 128 -9.05 -11.42 10.56
N GLY A 129 -8.70 -11.40 11.83
CA GLY A 129 -9.63 -11.57 12.96
C GLY A 129 -10.57 -10.39 13.21
N GLY A 130 -10.55 -9.33 12.36
CA GLY A 130 -11.33 -8.13 12.55
C GLY A 130 -10.62 -7.08 13.43
N ALA A 131 -11.36 -6.24 14.14
CA ALA A 131 -10.79 -5.20 14.98
C ALA A 131 -10.08 -5.75 16.22
N ASN A 132 -9.00 -5.09 16.64
CA ASN A 132 -8.37 -5.35 17.93
C ASN A 132 -9.32 -4.89 19.05
N LEU A 133 -9.94 -5.83 19.73
CA LEU A 133 -10.99 -5.55 20.72
C LEU A 133 -10.53 -4.67 21.89
N PRO A 134 -9.34 -4.82 22.46
CA PRO A 134 -8.84 -3.92 23.50
C PRO A 134 -8.76 -2.45 23.06
N ARG A 135 -8.66 -2.20 21.76
CA ARG A 135 -8.54 -0.86 21.16
C ARG A 135 -9.77 -0.45 20.33
N GLN A 136 -10.88 -1.12 20.51
CA GLN A 136 -12.09 -0.87 19.69
C GLN A 136 -12.58 0.58 19.73
N ALA A 137 -12.42 1.28 20.86
CA ALA A 137 -12.76 2.69 20.98
C ALA A 137 -11.96 3.62 20.06
N GLU A 138 -10.77 3.19 19.61
CA GLU A 138 -9.91 3.93 18.70
C GLU A 138 -10.02 3.44 17.24
N VAL A 139 -10.82 2.39 17.02
CA VAL A 139 -10.96 1.73 15.69
C VAL A 139 -12.32 2.01 15.06
N PHE A 140 -13.40 2.12 15.82
CA PHE A 140 -14.76 2.20 15.29
C PHE A 140 -15.41 3.60 15.24
N PRO A 141 -15.27 4.49 16.24
CA PRO A 141 -16.28 5.53 16.46
C PRO A 141 -16.16 6.78 15.59
N ASP A 142 -15.17 6.92 14.75
CA ASP A 142 -14.94 8.14 13.98
C ASP A 142 -15.11 7.92 12.47
N ARG A 143 -15.28 9.01 11.74
CA ARG A 143 -15.49 9.05 10.29
C ARG A 143 -14.38 8.35 9.50
N ASP A 144 -13.13 8.54 9.89
CA ASP A 144 -11.95 8.00 9.21
C ASP A 144 -11.40 6.73 9.89
N HIS A 145 -12.26 6.03 10.63
CA HIS A 145 -12.01 4.75 11.27
C HIS A 145 -12.41 3.57 10.39
N PHE A 146 -12.62 2.40 11.00
CA PHE A 146 -12.79 1.13 10.29
C PHE A 146 -13.94 1.15 9.27
N GLY A 147 -15.05 1.85 9.57
CA GLY A 147 -16.17 2.01 8.64
C GLY A 147 -15.80 2.74 7.35
N LYS A 148 -14.75 3.57 7.37
CA LYS A 148 -14.26 4.28 6.18
C LYS A 148 -13.72 3.32 5.12
N ILE A 149 -13.17 2.18 5.52
CA ILE A 149 -12.68 1.14 4.61
C ILE A 149 -13.83 0.66 3.70
N PHE A 150 -14.98 0.37 4.29
CA PHE A 150 -16.16 -0.12 3.58
C PHE A 150 -16.80 0.96 2.70
N TYR A 151 -16.89 2.17 3.24
CA TYR A 151 -17.35 3.32 2.47
C TYR A 151 -16.48 3.55 1.23
N ASN A 152 -15.16 3.54 1.38
CA ASN A 152 -14.25 3.69 0.27
C ASN A 152 -14.40 2.55 -0.74
N GLN A 153 -14.49 1.31 -0.29
CA GLN A 153 -14.63 0.14 -1.16
C GLN A 153 -15.88 0.21 -2.02
N ALA A 154 -17.02 0.53 -1.42
CA ALA A 154 -18.29 0.72 -2.16
C ALA A 154 -18.20 1.85 -3.17
N ASN A 155 -17.62 3.00 -2.79
CA ASN A 155 -17.46 4.13 -3.72
C ASN A 155 -16.45 3.83 -4.83
N MET A 156 -15.37 3.14 -4.55
CA MET A 156 -14.39 2.74 -5.57
C MET A 156 -15.03 1.83 -6.61
N SER A 157 -15.80 0.83 -6.18
CA SER A 157 -16.58 -0.03 -7.08
C SER A 157 -17.54 0.81 -7.94
N ALA A 158 -18.31 1.71 -7.34
CA ALA A 158 -19.23 2.61 -8.06
C ALA A 158 -18.51 3.54 -9.06
N MET A 159 -17.24 3.89 -8.80
CA MET A 159 -16.39 4.67 -9.71
C MET A 159 -15.79 3.81 -10.83
N GLY A 160 -16.01 2.50 -10.85
CA GLY A 160 -15.39 1.57 -11.79
C GLY A 160 -13.89 1.31 -11.48
N ILE A 161 -13.49 1.45 -10.23
CA ILE A 161 -12.16 1.06 -9.74
C ILE A 161 -12.28 -0.36 -9.17
N PRO A 162 -11.74 -1.40 -9.83
CA PRO A 162 -11.97 -2.78 -9.46
C PRO A 162 -11.47 -3.12 -8.05
N GLN A 163 -12.31 -3.84 -7.30
CA GLN A 163 -12.06 -4.33 -5.96
C GLN A 163 -11.98 -5.86 -5.99
N ILE A 164 -10.80 -6.42 -5.77
CA ILE A 164 -10.55 -7.86 -5.88
C ILE A 164 -10.04 -8.37 -4.55
N SER A 165 -10.56 -9.50 -4.04
CA SER A 165 -10.06 -10.07 -2.80
C SER A 165 -9.71 -11.55 -2.91
N ALA A 166 -8.75 -11.97 -2.10
CA ALA A 166 -8.45 -13.36 -1.80
C ALA A 166 -8.62 -13.62 -0.31
N VAL A 167 -9.48 -14.57 0.05
CA VAL A 167 -9.72 -15.03 1.41
C VAL A 167 -8.75 -16.17 1.69
N LEU A 168 -7.62 -15.83 2.34
CA LEU A 168 -6.49 -16.73 2.58
C LEU A 168 -6.49 -17.29 4.02
N GLY A 169 -7.42 -16.85 4.82
CA GLY A 169 -7.57 -17.28 6.20
C GLY A 169 -8.88 -16.83 6.79
N SER A 170 -8.91 -16.70 8.11
CA SER A 170 -10.11 -16.25 8.81
C SER A 170 -10.45 -14.81 8.45
N CYS A 171 -11.67 -14.56 8.01
CA CYS A 171 -12.23 -13.23 7.82
C CYS A 171 -13.43 -13.10 8.75
N THR A 172 -13.19 -12.52 9.94
CA THR A 172 -14.18 -12.48 11.02
C THR A 172 -14.65 -11.07 11.31
N ALA A 173 -15.90 -10.91 11.66
CA ALA A 173 -16.54 -9.65 12.02
C ALA A 173 -16.32 -8.57 10.95
N GLY A 174 -15.70 -7.43 11.28
CA GLY A 174 -15.37 -6.38 10.31
C GLY A 174 -14.44 -6.85 9.17
N GLY A 175 -13.57 -7.83 9.41
CA GLY A 175 -12.72 -8.43 8.38
C GLY A 175 -13.50 -9.21 7.31
N ALA A 176 -14.72 -9.66 7.62
CA ALA A 176 -15.59 -10.38 6.68
C ALA A 176 -16.17 -9.46 5.58
N TYR A 177 -16.34 -8.17 5.88
CA TYR A 177 -16.89 -7.22 4.92
C TYR A 177 -15.96 -6.95 3.74
N VAL A 178 -14.64 -6.94 3.95
CA VAL A 178 -13.69 -6.66 2.87
C VAL A 178 -13.86 -7.60 1.67
N PRO A 179 -13.82 -8.93 1.84
CA PRO A 179 -14.08 -9.82 0.72
C PRO A 179 -15.53 -9.80 0.23
N ALA A 180 -16.51 -9.70 1.15
CA ALA A 180 -17.93 -9.73 0.77
C ALA A 180 -18.39 -8.50 -0.03
N MET A 181 -17.67 -7.37 0.07
CA MET A 181 -17.93 -6.14 -0.68
C MET A 181 -16.99 -5.96 -1.88
N SER A 182 -16.12 -6.90 -2.17
CA SER A 182 -15.28 -6.87 -3.36
C SER A 182 -16.11 -7.18 -4.62
N ASP A 183 -15.72 -6.63 -5.77
CA ASP A 183 -16.40 -6.87 -7.05
C ASP A 183 -16.19 -8.32 -7.51
N GLU A 184 -15.03 -8.89 -7.18
CA GLU A 184 -14.71 -10.29 -7.48
C GLU A 184 -13.79 -10.85 -6.41
N ASN A 185 -14.06 -12.07 -5.95
CA ASN A 185 -13.29 -12.66 -4.86
C ASN A 185 -12.98 -14.15 -5.04
N VAL A 186 -11.91 -14.58 -4.40
CA VAL A 186 -11.43 -15.98 -4.37
C VAL A 186 -11.34 -16.44 -2.93
N ILE A 187 -11.82 -17.63 -2.60
CA ILE A 187 -11.66 -18.23 -1.28
C ILE A 187 -10.86 -19.53 -1.32
N VAL A 188 -9.98 -19.75 -0.34
CA VAL A 188 -9.22 -21.01 -0.19
C VAL A 188 -10.02 -22.00 0.61
N SER A 189 -10.27 -23.18 0.04
CA SER A 189 -10.94 -24.30 0.73
C SER A 189 -10.16 -24.76 1.95
N GLY A 190 -10.84 -25.00 3.06
CA GLY A 190 -10.26 -25.49 4.30
C GLY A 190 -9.46 -24.48 5.13
N ASN A 191 -9.06 -23.34 4.55
CA ASN A 191 -8.33 -22.29 5.24
C ASN A 191 -9.10 -20.96 5.28
N GLY A 192 -9.75 -20.59 4.18
CA GLY A 192 -10.53 -19.37 4.06
C GLY A 192 -11.91 -19.50 4.71
N THR A 193 -12.27 -18.53 5.54
CA THR A 193 -13.61 -18.46 6.12
C THR A 193 -14.12 -17.02 6.15
N ILE A 194 -15.43 -16.83 5.94
CA ILE A 194 -16.12 -15.54 6.03
C ILE A 194 -17.31 -15.72 6.96
N PHE A 195 -17.30 -15.06 8.12
CA PHE A 195 -18.46 -15.04 9.02
C PHE A 195 -18.40 -13.84 9.97
N LEU A 196 -19.55 -13.34 10.39
CA LEU A 196 -19.64 -12.22 11.33
C LEU A 196 -19.30 -12.65 12.76
N ALA A 197 -19.69 -13.86 13.13
CA ALA A 197 -19.39 -14.47 14.42
C ALA A 197 -18.83 -15.88 14.19
N GLY A 198 -17.68 -16.19 14.79
CA GLY A 198 -17.08 -17.52 14.70
C GLY A 198 -17.82 -18.58 15.52
N PRO A 199 -17.50 -19.87 15.31
CA PRO A 199 -18.18 -21.00 15.98
C PRO A 199 -18.37 -20.85 17.49
N PRO A 200 -17.40 -20.35 18.29
CA PRO A 200 -17.59 -20.16 19.73
C PRO A 200 -18.71 -19.19 20.09
N LEU A 201 -18.87 -18.11 19.31
CA LEU A 201 -19.91 -17.10 19.52
C LEU A 201 -21.29 -17.65 19.09
N VAL A 202 -21.34 -18.39 17.99
CA VAL A 202 -22.57 -19.08 17.53
C VAL A 202 -23.02 -20.02 18.61
N LYS A 203 -22.14 -20.89 19.12
CA LYS A 203 -22.45 -21.83 20.21
C LYS A 203 -22.96 -21.12 21.46
N ALA A 204 -22.34 -19.99 21.84
CA ALA A 204 -22.79 -19.22 23.01
C ALA A 204 -24.16 -18.55 22.80
N ALA A 205 -24.48 -18.14 21.58
CA ALA A 205 -25.71 -17.41 21.25
C ALA A 205 -26.91 -18.34 20.97
N THR A 206 -26.68 -19.45 20.26
CA THR A 206 -27.75 -20.33 19.75
C THR A 206 -27.71 -21.74 20.33
N GLY A 207 -26.60 -22.15 20.96
CA GLY A 207 -26.38 -23.52 21.43
C GLY A 207 -25.92 -24.48 20.34
N GLU A 208 -25.82 -24.04 19.09
CA GLU A 208 -25.39 -24.87 17.96
C GLU A 208 -23.88 -25.13 17.99
N ASP A 209 -23.51 -26.39 17.72
CA ASP A 209 -22.12 -26.80 17.56
C ASP A 209 -21.83 -26.96 16.07
N VAL A 210 -21.11 -26.00 15.49
CA VAL A 210 -20.83 -25.92 14.06
C VAL A 210 -19.34 -25.70 13.85
N SER A 211 -18.76 -26.37 12.86
CA SER A 211 -17.37 -26.12 12.46
C SER A 211 -17.23 -24.81 11.68
N ALA A 212 -16.02 -24.24 11.60
CA ALA A 212 -15.76 -23.04 10.83
C ALA A 212 -16.03 -23.22 9.32
N GLU A 213 -15.75 -24.41 8.78
CA GLU A 213 -16.01 -24.73 7.37
C GLU A 213 -17.52 -24.84 7.08
N GLU A 214 -18.30 -25.43 7.99
CA GLU A 214 -19.76 -25.51 7.85
C GLU A 214 -20.44 -24.18 8.07
N LEU A 215 -19.89 -23.30 8.91
CA LEU A 215 -20.46 -22.00 9.21
C LEU A 215 -20.23 -21.00 8.07
N GLY A 216 -19.02 -20.97 7.50
CA GLY A 216 -18.68 -19.98 6.50
C GLY A 216 -17.36 -20.28 5.78
N GLY A 217 -17.13 -21.57 5.48
CA GLY A 217 -15.95 -21.99 4.73
C GLY A 217 -16.12 -21.85 3.22
N GLY A 218 -15.06 -22.21 2.49
CA GLY A 218 -14.96 -22.03 1.05
C GLY A 218 -16.08 -22.73 0.27
N VAL A 219 -16.43 -23.95 0.64
CA VAL A 219 -17.50 -24.70 -0.03
C VAL A 219 -18.87 -24.05 0.20
N VAL A 220 -19.14 -23.60 1.43
CA VAL A 220 -20.42 -22.93 1.75
C VAL A 220 -20.58 -21.66 0.94
N HIS A 221 -19.54 -20.82 0.86
CA HIS A 221 -19.63 -19.53 0.20
C HIS A 221 -19.59 -19.61 -1.32
N SER A 222 -18.90 -20.60 -1.90
CA SER A 222 -18.86 -20.76 -3.36
C SER A 222 -20.01 -21.56 -3.96
N MET A 223 -20.66 -22.46 -3.17
CA MET A 223 -21.68 -23.36 -3.70
C MET A 223 -23.10 -23.12 -3.16
N ILE A 224 -23.23 -22.55 -1.95
CA ILE A 224 -24.52 -22.41 -1.27
C ILE A 224 -24.92 -20.93 -1.19
N SER A 225 -24.11 -20.08 -0.59
CA SER A 225 -24.46 -18.66 -0.39
C SER A 225 -24.16 -17.78 -1.60
N GLY A 226 -23.19 -18.18 -2.46
CA GLY A 226 -22.75 -17.37 -3.61
C GLY A 226 -22.00 -16.09 -3.22
N VAL A 227 -21.51 -15.97 -1.97
CA VAL A 227 -20.75 -14.80 -1.51
C VAL A 227 -19.36 -14.76 -2.16
N THR A 228 -18.80 -15.94 -2.49
CA THR A 228 -17.51 -16.01 -3.17
C THR A 228 -17.65 -16.55 -4.58
N ASP A 229 -16.89 -15.94 -5.52
CA ASP A 229 -16.99 -16.23 -6.96
C ASP A 229 -16.12 -17.43 -7.36
N HIS A 230 -14.97 -17.59 -6.70
CA HIS A 230 -13.99 -18.61 -7.05
C HIS A 230 -13.53 -19.40 -5.82
N LEU A 231 -13.55 -20.72 -5.94
CA LEU A 231 -12.93 -21.63 -4.98
C LEU A 231 -11.53 -22.03 -5.43
N ALA A 232 -10.56 -21.96 -4.53
CA ALA A 232 -9.20 -22.44 -4.73
C ALA A 232 -8.83 -23.54 -3.74
N SER A 233 -8.01 -24.51 -4.13
CA SER A 233 -7.59 -25.61 -3.28
C SER A 233 -6.48 -25.21 -2.28
N ASN A 234 -5.74 -24.14 -2.58
CA ASN A 234 -4.64 -23.63 -1.76
C ASN A 234 -4.35 -22.16 -2.09
N GLU A 235 -3.48 -21.51 -1.27
CA GLU A 235 -3.15 -20.10 -1.45
C GLU A 235 -2.48 -19.80 -2.79
N VAL A 236 -1.62 -20.69 -3.30
CA VAL A 236 -0.92 -20.48 -4.58
C VAL A 236 -1.92 -20.41 -5.74
N GLU A 237 -2.91 -21.30 -5.75
CA GLU A 237 -3.99 -21.27 -6.74
C GLU A 237 -4.85 -20.04 -6.58
N ALA A 238 -5.17 -19.64 -5.35
CA ALA A 238 -5.97 -18.42 -5.10
C ALA A 238 -5.26 -17.17 -5.65
N LEU A 239 -3.98 -17.02 -5.38
CA LEU A 239 -3.18 -15.89 -5.85
C LEU A 239 -3.02 -15.91 -7.38
N TYR A 240 -2.91 -17.08 -7.99
CA TYR A 240 -2.95 -17.23 -9.44
C TYR A 240 -4.30 -16.76 -10.01
N LYS A 241 -5.42 -17.18 -9.42
CA LYS A 241 -6.77 -16.73 -9.84
C LYS A 241 -6.92 -15.21 -9.72
N VAL A 242 -6.41 -14.59 -8.66
CA VAL A 242 -6.36 -13.10 -8.54
C VAL A 242 -5.64 -12.48 -9.73
N ARG A 243 -4.49 -13.01 -10.12
CA ARG A 243 -3.75 -12.52 -11.30
C ARG A 243 -4.55 -12.67 -12.59
N GLU A 244 -5.29 -13.78 -12.76
CA GLU A 244 -6.15 -14.01 -13.93
C GLU A 244 -7.36 -13.05 -13.94
N ILE A 245 -7.94 -12.71 -12.78
CA ILE A 245 -8.97 -11.69 -12.66
C ILE A 245 -8.42 -10.34 -13.16
N VAL A 246 -7.24 -9.94 -12.66
CA VAL A 246 -6.59 -8.68 -13.09
C VAL A 246 -6.32 -8.65 -14.61
N ALA A 247 -5.95 -9.78 -15.20
CA ALA A 247 -5.73 -9.87 -16.65
C ALA A 247 -6.97 -9.57 -17.47
N ARG A 248 -8.16 -9.79 -16.90
CA ARG A 248 -9.48 -9.62 -17.58
C ARG A 248 -10.15 -8.28 -17.32
N LEU A 249 -9.56 -7.38 -16.55
CA LEU A 249 -10.16 -6.07 -16.21
C LEU A 249 -10.31 -5.08 -17.38
N GLY A 250 -10.20 -5.51 -18.62
CA GLY A 250 -10.31 -4.65 -19.81
C GLY A 250 -9.03 -3.86 -20.12
N PRO A 251 -9.12 -2.76 -20.89
CA PRO A 251 -7.94 -2.03 -21.36
C PRO A 251 -7.05 -1.54 -20.22
N LYS A 252 -5.73 -1.74 -20.35
CA LYS A 252 -4.75 -1.22 -19.42
C LYS A 252 -4.50 0.26 -19.70
N LYS A 253 -4.33 1.08 -18.66
CA LYS A 253 -3.68 2.38 -18.81
C LYS A 253 -2.21 2.09 -19.12
N GLU A 254 -1.75 2.37 -20.33
CA GLU A 254 -0.35 2.18 -20.69
C GLU A 254 0.50 3.21 -19.95
N PHE A 255 1.42 2.73 -19.15
CA PHE A 255 2.50 3.51 -18.59
C PHE A 255 3.77 3.15 -19.36
N LYS A 256 4.27 4.08 -20.19
CA LYS A 256 5.47 3.87 -20.97
C LYS A 256 6.65 4.50 -20.23
N MET A 257 7.50 3.66 -19.63
CA MET A 257 8.85 4.07 -19.26
C MET A 257 9.77 3.88 -20.45
N ASP A 258 10.40 4.95 -20.89
CA ASP A 258 11.46 4.87 -21.89
C ASP A 258 12.77 4.53 -21.17
N LEU A 259 13.14 3.25 -21.20
CA LEU A 259 14.39 2.77 -20.60
C LEU A 259 15.63 3.20 -21.36
N ASP A 260 15.47 3.66 -22.61
CA ASP A 260 16.53 4.20 -23.45
C ASP A 260 16.65 5.73 -23.30
N ALA A 261 15.82 6.34 -22.45
CA ALA A 261 15.91 7.78 -22.15
C ALA A 261 17.31 8.14 -21.66
N PRO A 262 17.87 9.28 -22.08
CA PRO A 262 19.21 9.67 -21.67
C PRO A 262 19.30 9.84 -20.15
N ALA A 263 20.27 9.17 -19.54
CA ALA A 263 20.53 9.28 -18.12
C ALA A 263 20.90 10.72 -17.70
N PRO A 264 20.71 11.08 -16.42
CA PRO A 264 21.26 12.30 -15.84
C PRO A 264 22.78 12.38 -16.06
N LEU A 265 23.30 13.61 -16.22
CA LEU A 265 24.75 13.84 -16.36
C LEU A 265 25.53 13.64 -15.06
N HIS A 266 24.84 13.65 -13.93
CA HIS A 266 25.40 13.49 -12.59
C HIS A 266 24.90 12.20 -11.97
N HIS A 267 25.77 11.51 -11.23
CA HIS A 267 25.42 10.26 -10.57
C HIS A 267 24.64 10.48 -9.28
N ILE A 268 23.63 9.64 -9.03
CA ILE A 268 22.76 9.74 -7.86
C ILE A 268 23.54 9.48 -6.55
N GLU A 269 24.59 8.66 -6.59
CA GLU A 269 25.44 8.33 -5.43
C GLU A 269 26.19 9.54 -4.87
N GLU A 270 26.33 10.62 -5.66
CA GLU A 270 26.96 11.86 -5.20
C GLU A 270 26.11 12.60 -4.14
N LEU A 271 24.82 12.25 -4.00
CA LEU A 271 23.91 12.92 -3.05
C LEU A 271 24.35 12.75 -1.60
N ASP A 272 24.96 11.61 -1.22
CA ASP A 272 25.46 11.40 0.13
C ASP A 272 26.52 12.44 0.56
N GLY A 273 27.28 12.96 -0.42
CA GLY A 273 28.26 14.02 -0.20
C GLY A 273 27.70 15.44 -0.31
N LEU A 274 26.59 15.62 -1.00
CA LEU A 274 25.97 16.92 -1.26
C LEU A 274 24.93 17.30 -0.21
N MET A 275 24.25 16.31 0.37
CA MET A 275 23.24 16.56 1.40
C MET A 275 23.91 17.00 2.71
N PRO A 276 23.53 18.17 3.26
CA PRO A 276 24.10 18.64 4.51
C PRO A 276 23.71 17.73 5.67
N SER A 277 24.67 17.42 6.51
CA SER A 277 24.44 16.68 7.77
C SER A 277 23.83 17.54 8.89
N ASP A 278 23.87 18.86 8.72
CA ASP A 278 23.26 19.84 9.62
C ASP A 278 21.99 20.41 8.97
N LEU A 279 20.82 20.17 9.60
CA LEU A 279 19.54 20.67 9.14
C LEU A 279 19.43 22.19 9.06
N LYS A 280 20.39 22.93 9.65
CA LYS A 280 20.49 24.39 9.57
C LYS A 280 21.21 24.88 8.31
N GLN A 281 21.87 24.00 7.59
CA GLN A 281 22.55 24.35 6.35
C GLN A 281 21.55 24.30 5.17
N ASN A 282 21.58 25.35 4.36
CA ASN A 282 20.77 25.37 3.14
C ASN A 282 21.33 24.36 2.14
N PHE A 283 20.43 23.64 1.49
CA PHE A 283 20.71 22.75 0.39
C PHE A 283 20.01 23.29 -0.85
N ASP A 284 20.75 23.41 -1.95
CA ASP A 284 20.17 23.84 -3.23
C ASP A 284 19.51 22.63 -3.94
N PRO A 285 18.17 22.61 -4.07
CA PRO A 285 17.46 21.51 -4.71
C PRO A 285 17.83 21.27 -6.19
N HIS A 286 18.42 22.22 -6.88
CA HIS A 286 18.90 22.01 -8.25
C HIS A 286 19.96 20.90 -8.32
N HIS A 287 20.76 20.70 -7.26
CA HIS A 287 21.69 19.59 -7.20
C HIS A 287 20.99 18.23 -7.15
N LEU A 288 19.85 18.15 -6.48
CA LEU A 288 19.03 16.92 -6.47
C LEU A 288 18.34 16.73 -7.83
N ILE A 289 17.68 17.78 -8.33
CA ILE A 289 16.95 17.73 -9.60
C ILE A 289 17.88 17.27 -10.74
N SER A 290 19.09 17.83 -10.83
CA SER A 290 20.04 17.48 -11.90
C SER A 290 20.53 16.02 -11.88
N ARG A 291 20.29 15.28 -10.78
CA ARG A 291 20.62 13.85 -10.63
C ARG A 291 19.42 12.94 -10.83
N LEU A 292 18.23 13.49 -10.96
CA LEU A 292 16.99 12.74 -11.14
C LEU A 292 16.49 12.78 -12.58
N VAL A 293 16.64 13.94 -13.26
CA VAL A 293 15.99 14.20 -14.55
C VAL A 293 16.88 13.84 -15.73
N ASP A 294 16.26 13.46 -16.84
CA ASP A 294 16.93 13.10 -18.08
C ASP A 294 17.87 14.23 -18.54
N LYS A 295 19.12 13.89 -18.91
CA LYS A 295 20.19 14.82 -19.32
C LYS A 295 20.48 15.92 -18.29
N SER A 296 19.97 15.86 -17.09
CA SER A 296 20.00 16.94 -16.11
C SER A 296 19.33 18.24 -16.60
N GLU A 297 18.43 18.14 -17.57
CA GLU A 297 17.72 19.29 -18.15
C GLU A 297 16.50 19.67 -17.31
N PHE A 298 16.49 20.89 -16.79
CA PHE A 298 15.41 21.45 -16.00
C PHE A 298 15.05 22.85 -16.48
N HIS A 299 13.75 23.07 -16.78
CA HIS A 299 13.23 24.35 -17.24
C HIS A 299 12.44 25.01 -16.11
N GLU A 300 13.10 25.92 -15.39
CA GLU A 300 12.48 26.57 -14.23
C GLU A 300 11.34 27.51 -14.63
N PHE A 301 10.23 27.42 -13.93
CA PHE A 301 9.07 28.30 -14.06
C PHE A 301 9.11 29.38 -12.97
N LYS A 302 8.98 30.65 -13.38
CA LYS A 302 9.05 31.82 -12.49
C LYS A 302 10.32 31.85 -11.62
N GLU A 303 11.47 31.59 -12.22
CA GLU A 303 12.80 31.58 -11.57
C GLU A 303 13.06 32.78 -10.65
N ASN A 304 12.62 33.96 -11.04
CA ASN A 304 12.87 35.22 -10.31
C ASN A 304 11.80 35.55 -9.25
N TYR A 305 10.73 34.78 -9.14
CA TYR A 305 9.63 35.02 -8.22
C TYR A 305 9.47 33.86 -7.23
N GLY A 306 9.25 34.16 -5.92
CA GLY A 306 9.03 33.16 -4.90
C GLY A 306 10.19 32.14 -4.80
N LYS A 307 11.44 32.62 -4.71
CA LYS A 307 12.67 31.82 -4.83
C LYS A 307 12.85 30.73 -3.76
N SER A 308 12.07 30.79 -2.69
CA SER A 308 12.06 29.72 -1.68
C SER A 308 11.27 28.47 -2.11
N LEU A 309 10.68 28.49 -3.32
CA LEU A 309 10.10 27.32 -3.98
C LEU A 309 10.62 27.27 -5.42
N ILE A 310 11.19 26.15 -5.80
CA ILE A 310 11.62 25.87 -7.18
C ILE A 310 10.48 25.11 -7.86
N THR A 311 10.08 25.58 -9.05
CA THR A 311 9.07 24.92 -9.87
C THR A 311 9.56 24.89 -11.32
N GLY A 312 9.37 23.79 -12.02
CA GLY A 312 9.81 23.71 -13.40
C GLY A 312 9.46 22.40 -14.08
N PHE A 313 9.72 22.34 -15.37
CA PHE A 313 9.45 21.18 -16.22
C PHE A 313 10.74 20.43 -16.52
N ALA A 314 10.64 19.12 -16.55
CA ALA A 314 11.73 18.22 -16.90
C ALA A 314 11.18 16.95 -17.58
N LYS A 315 12.08 16.05 -17.94
CA LYS A 315 11.73 14.68 -18.31
C LYS A 315 12.30 13.69 -17.33
N LEU A 316 11.54 12.61 -17.08
CA LEU A 316 11.94 11.50 -16.26
C LEU A 316 11.59 10.20 -17.02
N TYR A 317 12.60 9.44 -17.42
CA TYR A 317 12.44 8.28 -18.29
C TYR A 317 11.60 8.60 -19.55
N GLY A 318 11.93 9.70 -20.23
CA GLY A 318 11.25 10.17 -21.43
C GLY A 318 9.90 10.86 -21.22
N ASN A 319 9.32 10.79 -20.01
CA ASN A 319 8.02 11.38 -19.71
C ASN A 319 8.15 12.80 -19.16
N ASP A 320 7.26 13.69 -19.59
CA ASP A 320 7.17 15.03 -19.04
C ASP A 320 6.75 14.99 -17.56
N VAL A 321 7.44 15.75 -16.72
CA VAL A 321 7.16 15.88 -15.29
C VAL A 321 7.29 17.35 -14.86
N GLY A 322 6.35 17.80 -14.01
CA GLY A 322 6.47 19.06 -13.30
C GLY A 322 7.11 18.81 -11.93
N ILE A 323 8.16 19.53 -11.60
CA ILE A 323 8.88 19.41 -10.32
C ILE A 323 8.56 20.60 -9.44
N ILE A 324 8.26 20.34 -8.18
CA ILE A 324 8.08 21.33 -7.12
C ILE A 324 9.02 20.96 -5.98
N ALA A 325 9.99 21.82 -5.70
CA ALA A 325 10.97 21.59 -4.64
C ALA A 325 11.04 22.81 -3.69
N ASN A 326 10.99 22.58 -2.38
CA ASN A 326 11.19 23.67 -1.44
C ASN A 326 12.68 24.02 -1.31
N ASN A 327 12.96 25.33 -1.32
CA ASN A 327 14.29 25.92 -1.17
C ASN A 327 14.29 26.92 0.00
N GLY A 328 13.76 26.47 1.14
CA GLY A 328 13.59 27.26 2.34
C GLY A 328 12.14 27.39 2.79
N VAL A 329 11.84 28.45 3.53
CA VAL A 329 10.51 28.68 4.10
C VAL A 329 9.50 29.05 3.01
N LEU A 330 8.32 28.44 3.08
CA LEU A 330 7.23 28.72 2.14
C LEU A 330 6.54 30.04 2.50
N PHE A 331 6.93 31.12 1.83
CA PHE A 331 6.29 32.43 1.91
C PHE A 331 5.10 32.53 0.94
N SER A 332 4.30 33.61 1.07
CA SER A 332 3.11 33.83 0.25
C SER A 332 3.37 33.82 -1.25
N GLU A 333 4.47 34.42 -1.69
CA GLU A 333 4.87 34.45 -3.09
C GLU A 333 5.23 33.04 -3.61
N ALA A 334 5.90 32.25 -2.78
CA ALA A 334 6.23 30.86 -3.10
C ALA A 334 4.97 29.99 -3.20
N ALA A 335 4.00 30.19 -2.29
CA ALA A 335 2.72 29.49 -2.35
C ALA A 335 1.91 29.86 -3.60
N LEU A 336 1.87 31.15 -3.99
CA LEU A 336 1.22 31.60 -5.23
C LEU A 336 1.92 31.02 -6.48
N LYS A 337 3.26 30.98 -6.49
CA LYS A 337 4.05 30.33 -7.57
C LYS A 337 3.69 28.85 -7.68
N GLY A 338 3.65 28.14 -6.54
CA GLY A 338 3.31 26.73 -6.48
C GLY A 338 1.89 26.44 -6.97
N ALA A 339 0.89 27.20 -6.50
CA ALA A 339 -0.49 27.08 -6.92
C ALA A 339 -0.66 27.23 -8.43
N HIS A 340 -0.08 28.31 -9.00
CA HIS A 340 -0.12 28.53 -10.44
C HIS A 340 0.57 27.40 -11.23
N PHE A 341 1.70 26.89 -10.74
CA PHE A 341 2.40 25.80 -11.41
C PHE A 341 1.61 24.49 -11.39
N ILE A 342 0.94 24.17 -10.25
CA ILE A 342 0.04 23.02 -10.13
C ILE A 342 -1.12 23.14 -11.12
N GLU A 343 -1.73 24.32 -11.24
CA GLU A 343 -2.81 24.56 -12.21
C GLU A 343 -2.34 24.31 -13.66
N LEU A 344 -1.17 24.81 -14.04
CA LEU A 344 -0.60 24.58 -15.37
C LEU A 344 -0.36 23.08 -15.65
N CYS A 345 0.24 22.37 -14.70
CA CYS A 345 0.49 20.94 -14.84
C CYS A 345 -0.82 20.15 -14.94
N THR A 346 -1.82 20.51 -14.13
CA THR A 346 -3.14 19.89 -14.16
C THR A 346 -3.83 20.08 -15.51
N GLN A 347 -3.83 21.33 -16.06
CA GLN A 347 -4.40 21.63 -17.37
C GLN A 347 -3.71 20.87 -18.52
N ARG A 348 -2.42 20.62 -18.38
CA ARG A 348 -1.60 19.93 -19.38
C ARG A 348 -1.51 18.42 -19.17
N ASN A 349 -2.14 17.88 -18.12
CA ASN A 349 -2.04 16.48 -17.69
C ASN A 349 -0.59 16.02 -17.44
N ILE A 350 0.26 16.93 -16.95
CA ILE A 350 1.66 16.65 -16.59
C ILE A 350 1.69 16.20 -15.14
N PRO A 351 2.22 15.00 -14.82
CA PRO A 351 2.37 14.53 -13.45
C PRO A 351 3.33 15.42 -12.66
N LEU A 352 3.10 15.52 -11.35
CA LEU A 352 3.89 16.34 -10.44
C LEU A 352 4.77 15.47 -9.53
N LEU A 353 6.03 15.86 -9.43
CA LEU A 353 7.00 15.33 -8.47
C LEU A 353 7.29 16.41 -7.41
N PHE A 354 6.99 16.08 -6.15
CA PHE A 354 7.28 16.96 -5.02
C PHE A 354 8.56 16.50 -4.32
N LEU A 355 9.53 17.39 -4.23
CA LEU A 355 10.79 17.21 -3.51
C LEU A 355 10.75 18.09 -2.27
N GLN A 356 10.57 17.47 -1.10
CA GLN A 356 10.34 18.18 0.16
C GLN A 356 11.47 17.95 1.15
N ASN A 357 12.00 19.05 1.66
CA ASN A 357 12.93 19.08 2.80
C ASN A 357 12.38 20.08 3.82
N ILE A 358 11.66 19.57 4.84
CA ILE A 358 10.91 20.34 5.84
C ILE A 358 11.24 19.91 7.26
#